data_4dc88a3bc9b4343729bf3e1a057ec759
#
_entry.id   4dc88a3bc9b4343729bf3e1a057ec759
#
_cell.length_a   1.000
_cell.length_b   1.000
_cell.length_c   1.000
_cell.angle_alpha   90.00
_cell.angle_beta   90.00
_cell.angle_gamma   90.00
#
_symmetry.space_group_name_H-M   'P 1'
#
loop_
_entity.id
_entity.type
_entity.pdbx_description
1 polymer ?
#
loop_
_entity_poly.entity_id
_entity_poly.type
_entity_poly.pdbx_seq_one_letter_code
_entity_poly.pdbx_strand_id
1 'polypeptide(L)'
;MTLRVIVCYTGGVGRELIRQLLRNPAFELVGVLVHGADKDGQDVGEIVGGAPVGLMATRDIAALTALRADVMSWHGLKWEPEVVAHFLRGGTSVYSGIGGWYLPSQAEYRMLQEAAEQGGAALVAGGNIPGLISDVLPLFCSGYSSDIRMVRAWQRNYIPHYPSAVQMGQYLGIGQPLPDAPFDPAAAPAEIDRLWMWGIAQSAALVAQGLGVVMDELRLTNKEFGPSKADMILQPSGLAVAKGTAAGVRWTFTAFTQGTPFYELVNEQTTRLDIGPGWRDTQQALNWRVVIEGSPSIQCELGLLAEADAPDHVAALNAARALNFLPRIAAAAPGWRSVLDVPAPVGSLRRAGA
;
A
#
# COMPACT_ATOMS: atom_id res chain seq x y z
N MET A 1 -16.50 5.75 -23.26
CA MET A 1 -15.80 7.03 -22.95
C MET A 1 -14.44 6.65 -22.37
N THR A 2 -13.36 7.16 -22.92
CA THR A 2 -11.99 6.88 -22.44
C THR A 2 -11.74 7.71 -21.19
N LEU A 3 -11.24 7.10 -20.11
CA LEU A 3 -10.97 7.77 -18.85
C LEU A 3 -9.64 8.53 -18.92
N ARG A 4 -9.65 9.82 -18.66
CA ARG A 4 -8.45 10.68 -18.65
C ARG A 4 -7.74 10.64 -17.31
N VAL A 5 -6.47 10.22 -17.32
CA VAL A 5 -5.71 9.90 -16.10
C VAL A 5 -4.45 10.74 -15.98
N ILE A 6 -4.20 11.27 -14.78
CA ILE A 6 -2.90 11.80 -14.36
C ILE A 6 -2.24 10.79 -13.42
N VAL A 7 -0.94 10.56 -13.57
CA VAL A 7 -0.16 9.76 -12.64
C VAL A 7 0.83 10.66 -11.90
N CYS A 8 0.80 10.60 -10.57
CA CYS A 8 1.74 11.33 -9.72
C CYS A 8 2.82 10.39 -9.24
N TYR A 9 3.98 10.70 -9.72
CA TYR A 9 5.32 10.19 -9.53
C TYR A 9 5.63 8.85 -10.21
N THR A 10 6.92 8.71 -10.55
CA THR A 10 7.48 7.65 -11.38
C THR A 10 8.40 6.72 -10.57
N GLY A 11 7.98 6.35 -9.35
CA GLY A 11 8.55 5.24 -8.58
C GLY A 11 8.11 3.89 -9.15
N GLY A 12 8.42 2.77 -8.48
CA GLY A 12 8.09 1.43 -8.95
C GLY A 12 6.62 1.27 -9.37
N VAL A 13 5.69 1.62 -8.47
CA VAL A 13 4.23 1.52 -8.73
C VAL A 13 3.79 2.47 -9.84
N GLY A 14 4.24 3.73 -9.81
CA GLY A 14 3.85 4.72 -10.82
C GLY A 14 4.32 4.34 -12.22
N ARG A 15 5.56 3.86 -12.37
CA ARG A 15 6.08 3.37 -13.66
C ARG A 15 5.26 2.21 -14.19
N GLU A 16 4.94 1.25 -13.32
CA GLU A 16 4.16 0.09 -13.74
C GLU A 16 2.72 0.49 -14.11
N LEU A 17 2.10 1.39 -13.36
CA LEU A 17 0.78 1.92 -13.70
C LEU A 17 0.81 2.65 -15.06
N ILE A 18 1.81 3.48 -15.33
CA ILE A 18 1.98 4.16 -16.61
C ILE A 18 2.07 3.13 -17.75
N ARG A 19 2.90 2.08 -17.61
CA ARG A 19 2.99 1.01 -18.62
C ARG A 19 1.65 0.32 -18.87
N GLN A 20 0.87 0.08 -17.82
CA GLN A 20 -0.46 -0.53 -17.92
C GLN A 20 -1.47 0.41 -18.61
N LEU A 21 -1.46 1.71 -18.28
CA LEU A 21 -2.31 2.73 -18.90
C LEU A 21 -2.01 2.86 -20.40
N LEU A 22 -0.74 2.98 -20.79
CA LEU A 22 -0.33 3.11 -22.20
C LEU A 22 -0.75 1.92 -23.09
N ARG A 23 -0.98 0.75 -22.52
CA ARG A 23 -1.41 -0.46 -23.21
C ARG A 23 -2.92 -0.70 -23.17
N ASN A 24 -3.69 0.14 -22.48
CA ASN A 24 -5.10 -0.08 -22.25
C ASN A 24 -5.96 1.05 -22.89
N PRO A 25 -6.63 0.79 -24.00
CA PRO A 25 -7.40 1.81 -24.73
C PRO A 25 -8.61 2.37 -23.98
N ALA A 26 -8.97 1.79 -22.83
CA ALA A 26 -10.00 2.36 -21.96
C ALA A 26 -9.54 3.62 -21.22
N PHE A 27 -8.22 3.90 -21.23
CA PHE A 27 -7.62 5.02 -20.54
C PHE A 27 -6.80 5.91 -21.48
N GLU A 28 -6.76 7.19 -21.18
CA GLU A 28 -5.89 8.18 -21.79
C GLU A 28 -4.99 8.78 -20.71
N LEU A 29 -3.70 8.51 -20.79
CA LEU A 29 -2.72 9.15 -19.91
C LEU A 29 -2.48 10.58 -20.40
N VAL A 30 -2.99 11.57 -19.68
CA VAL A 30 -2.95 12.99 -20.08
C VAL A 30 -1.88 13.80 -19.38
N GLY A 31 -1.28 13.29 -18.30
CA GLY A 31 -0.25 13.99 -17.55
C GLY A 31 0.50 13.09 -16.58
N VAL A 32 1.76 13.43 -16.33
CA VAL A 32 2.59 12.76 -15.32
C VAL A 32 3.33 13.81 -14.51
N LEU A 33 3.07 13.82 -13.19
CA LEU A 33 3.80 14.65 -12.24
C LEU A 33 5.10 13.94 -11.85
N VAL A 34 6.23 14.67 -11.91
CA VAL A 34 7.52 14.18 -11.45
C VAL A 34 8.09 15.05 -10.34
N HIS A 35 8.92 14.46 -9.47
CA HIS A 35 9.55 15.19 -8.37
C HIS A 35 10.92 15.77 -8.77
N GLY A 36 11.73 14.95 -9.46
CA GLY A 36 13.09 15.32 -9.85
C GLY A 36 13.13 16.27 -11.06
N ALA A 37 14.00 17.27 -10.99
CA ALA A 37 14.25 18.16 -12.12
C ALA A 37 14.86 17.44 -13.34
N ASP A 38 15.50 16.31 -13.10
CA ASP A 38 16.07 15.43 -14.13
C ASP A 38 15.02 14.80 -15.04
N LYS A 39 13.78 14.68 -14.55
CA LYS A 39 12.67 14.10 -15.31
C LYS A 39 11.69 15.13 -15.86
N ASP A 40 11.82 16.38 -15.43
CA ASP A 40 10.98 17.48 -15.92
C ASP A 40 11.25 17.73 -17.41
N GLY A 41 10.21 17.66 -18.24
CA GLY A 41 10.36 17.78 -19.69
C GLY A 41 10.84 16.52 -20.41
N GLN A 42 11.04 15.37 -19.72
CA GLN A 42 11.33 14.09 -20.37
C GLN A 42 10.05 13.43 -20.90
N ASP A 43 10.17 12.68 -21.99
CA ASP A 43 9.07 11.84 -22.49
C ASP A 43 8.73 10.72 -21.52
N VAL A 44 7.45 10.57 -21.25
CA VAL A 44 6.92 9.59 -20.28
C VAL A 44 7.24 8.14 -20.69
N GLY A 45 7.20 7.85 -22.00
CA GLY A 45 7.57 6.52 -22.52
C GLY A 45 9.01 6.17 -22.18
N GLU A 46 9.94 7.11 -22.35
CA GLU A 46 11.37 6.94 -22.00
C GLU A 46 11.56 6.77 -20.49
N ILE A 47 10.87 7.58 -19.66
CA ILE A 47 10.92 7.45 -18.19
C ILE A 47 10.56 6.04 -17.73
N VAL A 48 9.61 5.38 -18.40
CA VAL A 48 9.20 4.01 -18.04
C VAL A 48 10.00 2.92 -18.78
N GLY A 49 10.99 3.30 -19.58
CA GLY A 49 11.88 2.38 -20.29
C GLY A 49 11.32 1.83 -21.61
N GLY A 50 10.38 2.55 -22.23
CA GLY A 50 9.77 2.25 -23.53
C GLY A 50 10.17 3.26 -24.60
N ALA A 51 9.51 3.18 -25.75
CA ALA A 51 9.62 4.17 -26.81
C ALA A 51 8.93 5.49 -26.43
N PRO A 52 9.36 6.63 -26.99
CA PRO A 52 8.67 7.89 -26.79
C PRO A 52 7.18 7.82 -27.15
N VAL A 53 6.33 8.46 -26.34
CA VAL A 53 4.87 8.50 -26.53
C VAL A 53 4.35 9.92 -26.82
N GLY A 54 5.24 10.93 -26.86
CA GLY A 54 4.90 12.33 -27.12
C GLY A 54 4.26 13.07 -25.94
N LEU A 55 4.23 12.47 -24.76
CA LEU A 55 3.75 13.09 -23.52
C LEU A 55 4.94 13.45 -22.62
N MET A 56 5.12 14.73 -22.32
CA MET A 56 6.19 15.19 -21.45
C MET A 56 5.77 15.18 -20.00
N ALA A 57 6.61 14.62 -19.12
CA ALA A 57 6.42 14.71 -17.68
C ALA A 57 6.68 16.15 -17.20
N THR A 58 6.00 16.57 -16.13
CA THR A 58 6.17 17.94 -15.61
C THR A 58 6.16 17.99 -14.10
N ARG A 59 6.75 19.06 -13.54
CA ARG A 59 6.66 19.42 -12.13
C ARG A 59 5.58 20.49 -11.86
N ASP A 60 4.93 20.98 -12.91
CA ASP A 60 3.91 22.03 -12.80
C ASP A 60 2.55 21.46 -12.45
N ILE A 61 2.20 21.52 -11.16
CA ILE A 61 0.92 21.05 -10.62
C ILE A 61 -0.25 21.85 -11.20
N ALA A 62 -0.07 23.18 -11.43
CA ALA A 62 -1.13 24.02 -11.96
C ALA A 62 -1.46 23.65 -13.42
N ALA A 63 -0.43 23.41 -14.24
CA ALA A 63 -0.59 22.95 -15.61
C ALA A 63 -1.34 21.59 -15.65
N LEU A 64 -0.98 20.65 -14.77
CA LEU A 64 -1.65 19.34 -14.69
C LEU A 64 -3.11 19.48 -14.25
N THR A 65 -3.40 20.31 -13.25
CA THR A 65 -4.77 20.52 -12.79
C THR A 65 -5.64 21.17 -13.88
N ALA A 66 -5.07 22.06 -14.69
CA ALA A 66 -5.77 22.68 -15.82
C ALA A 66 -6.21 21.68 -16.91
N LEU A 67 -5.60 20.49 -16.95
CA LEU A 67 -6.02 19.42 -17.86
C LEU A 67 -7.42 18.86 -17.55
N ARG A 68 -7.93 19.07 -16.33
CA ARG A 68 -9.22 18.55 -15.86
C ARG A 68 -9.39 17.07 -16.18
N ALA A 69 -8.41 16.27 -15.75
CA ALA A 69 -8.49 14.82 -15.86
C ALA A 69 -9.64 14.27 -15.01
N ASP A 70 -10.20 13.12 -15.39
CA ASP A 70 -11.25 12.48 -14.60
C ASP A 70 -10.72 11.95 -13.27
N VAL A 71 -9.48 11.44 -13.28
CA VAL A 71 -8.86 10.87 -12.08
C VAL A 71 -7.34 11.04 -12.09
N MET A 72 -6.79 11.25 -10.90
CA MET A 72 -5.36 11.27 -10.63
C MET A 72 -4.99 10.10 -9.72
N SER A 73 -3.87 9.43 -10.01
CA SER A 73 -3.34 8.35 -9.19
C SER A 73 -2.05 8.80 -8.48
N TRP A 74 -2.11 8.88 -7.15
CA TRP A 74 -1.03 9.37 -6.30
C TRP A 74 -0.15 8.21 -5.80
N HIS A 75 1.15 8.24 -6.12
CA HIS A 75 2.15 7.23 -5.74
C HIS A 75 3.44 7.87 -5.19
N GLY A 76 3.30 8.96 -4.44
CA GLY A 76 4.42 9.64 -3.79
C GLY A 76 5.07 8.78 -2.71
N LEU A 77 6.31 9.12 -2.32
CA LEU A 77 6.96 8.55 -1.14
C LEU A 77 6.42 9.17 0.16
N LYS A 78 5.84 10.36 0.05
CA LYS A 78 5.24 11.11 1.16
C LYS A 78 3.78 11.38 0.86
N TRP A 79 3.00 11.46 1.92
CA TRP A 79 1.66 11.97 1.85
C TRP A 79 1.71 13.50 1.81
N GLU A 80 1.16 14.09 0.76
CA GLU A 80 1.15 15.55 0.53
C GLU A 80 -0.31 16.02 0.33
N PRO A 81 -1.08 16.14 1.41
CA PRO A 81 -2.52 16.40 1.35
C PRO A 81 -2.87 17.72 0.66
N GLU A 82 -2.02 18.74 0.74
CA GLU A 82 -2.23 20.03 0.07
C GLU A 82 -2.23 19.90 -1.46
N VAL A 83 -1.30 19.10 -2.00
CA VAL A 83 -1.26 18.81 -3.44
C VAL A 83 -2.49 18.02 -3.87
N VAL A 84 -2.87 17.02 -3.08
CA VAL A 84 -4.10 16.23 -3.32
C VAL A 84 -5.34 17.12 -3.29
N ALA A 85 -5.45 18.03 -2.30
CA ALA A 85 -6.55 18.99 -2.21
C ALA A 85 -6.63 19.92 -3.43
N HIS A 86 -5.48 20.28 -4.01
CA HIS A 86 -5.44 21.11 -5.21
C HIS A 86 -6.11 20.42 -6.41
N PHE A 87 -5.80 19.15 -6.65
CA PHE A 87 -6.45 18.35 -7.70
C PHE A 87 -7.95 18.13 -7.43
N LEU A 88 -8.31 17.82 -6.19
CA LEU A 88 -9.71 17.65 -5.79
C LEU A 88 -10.54 18.91 -6.06
N ARG A 89 -10.06 20.10 -5.66
CA ARG A 89 -10.73 21.38 -5.96
C ARG A 89 -10.86 21.67 -7.46
N GLY A 90 -9.89 21.18 -8.24
CA GLY A 90 -9.92 21.25 -9.70
C GLY A 90 -10.90 20.30 -10.39
N GLY A 91 -11.63 19.49 -9.62
CA GLY A 91 -12.60 18.53 -10.14
C GLY A 91 -12.00 17.18 -10.57
N THR A 92 -10.74 16.93 -10.24
CA THR A 92 -10.06 15.65 -10.53
C THR A 92 -10.19 14.73 -9.32
N SER A 93 -10.86 13.60 -9.47
CA SER A 93 -10.93 12.56 -8.42
C SER A 93 -9.56 11.95 -8.17
N VAL A 94 -9.30 11.43 -6.97
CA VAL A 94 -7.98 10.97 -6.57
C VAL A 94 -8.01 9.53 -6.05
N TYR A 95 -7.15 8.69 -6.61
CA TYR A 95 -6.69 7.45 -5.98
C TYR A 95 -5.39 7.71 -5.24
N SER A 96 -5.31 7.34 -3.97
CA SER A 96 -4.07 7.43 -3.21
C SER A 96 -3.52 6.05 -2.84
N GLY A 97 -2.27 5.78 -3.22
CA GLY A 97 -1.53 4.60 -2.78
C GLY A 97 -0.83 4.80 -1.44
N ILE A 98 -0.74 6.05 -0.94
CA ILE A 98 -0.12 6.40 0.34
C ILE A 98 -0.87 7.56 1.01
N GLY A 99 -1.34 7.32 2.24
CA GLY A 99 -2.16 8.28 3.00
C GLY A 99 -3.62 8.35 2.55
N GLY A 100 -4.46 8.88 3.44
CA GLY A 100 -5.89 9.01 3.20
C GLY A 100 -6.70 7.72 3.32
N TRP A 101 -6.14 6.66 3.90
CA TRP A 101 -6.79 5.35 4.02
C TRP A 101 -8.00 5.36 4.96
N TYR A 102 -7.92 6.14 6.05
CA TYR A 102 -9.04 6.44 6.93
C TYR A 102 -8.97 7.90 7.39
N LEU A 103 -9.38 8.81 6.53
CA LEU A 103 -9.28 10.25 6.75
C LEU A 103 -10.00 10.76 8.01
N PRO A 104 -11.18 10.22 8.45
CA PRO A 104 -11.84 10.72 9.65
C PRO A 104 -10.96 10.74 10.91
N SER A 105 -9.89 9.94 10.95
CA SER A 105 -8.92 9.92 12.05
C SER A 105 -7.73 10.86 11.83
N GLN A 106 -7.64 11.58 10.70
CA GLN A 106 -6.49 12.38 10.31
C GLN A 106 -6.77 13.88 10.42
N ALA A 107 -5.73 14.66 10.73
CA ALA A 107 -5.83 16.11 10.91
C ALA A 107 -6.30 16.83 9.63
N GLU A 108 -5.90 16.32 8.46
CA GLU A 108 -6.23 16.88 7.14
C GLU A 108 -7.64 16.52 6.63
N TYR A 109 -8.43 15.76 7.39
CA TYR A 109 -9.75 15.26 6.95
C TYR A 109 -10.65 16.38 6.45
N ARG A 110 -10.85 17.44 7.26
CA ARG A 110 -11.75 18.53 6.89
C ARG A 110 -11.33 19.20 5.59
N MET A 111 -10.05 19.53 5.46
CA MET A 111 -9.50 20.18 4.27
C MET A 111 -9.73 19.36 3.00
N LEU A 112 -9.45 18.05 3.07
CA LEU A 112 -9.60 17.15 1.92
C LEU A 112 -11.07 16.87 1.59
N GLN A 113 -11.92 16.73 2.61
CA GLN A 113 -13.34 16.56 2.42
C GLN A 113 -13.97 17.78 1.74
N GLU A 114 -13.70 18.99 2.25
CA GLU A 114 -14.17 20.24 1.66
C GLU A 114 -13.64 20.44 0.23
N ALA A 115 -12.36 20.13 -0.01
CA ALA A 115 -11.76 20.23 -1.34
C ALA A 115 -12.44 19.29 -2.35
N ALA A 116 -12.74 18.06 -1.93
CA ALA A 116 -13.41 17.08 -2.75
C ALA A 116 -14.86 17.46 -3.07
N GLU A 117 -15.61 17.97 -2.06
CA GLU A 117 -16.98 18.44 -2.22
C GLU A 117 -17.05 19.67 -3.13
N GLN A 118 -16.16 20.65 -2.95
CA GLN A 118 -16.08 21.86 -3.79
C GLN A 118 -15.81 21.53 -5.25
N GLY A 119 -14.92 20.58 -5.52
CA GLY A 119 -14.59 20.17 -6.89
C GLY A 119 -15.57 19.15 -7.49
N GLY A 120 -16.50 18.61 -6.70
CA GLY A 120 -17.37 17.51 -7.15
C GLY A 120 -16.56 16.22 -7.40
N ALA A 121 -15.45 16.03 -6.70
CA ALA A 121 -14.48 14.95 -6.87
C ALA A 121 -14.48 13.98 -5.69
N ALA A 122 -14.00 12.76 -5.89
CA ALA A 122 -13.84 11.76 -4.85
C ALA A 122 -12.37 11.51 -4.50
N LEU A 123 -12.10 11.21 -3.24
CA LEU A 123 -10.81 10.70 -2.77
C LEU A 123 -10.99 9.30 -2.21
N VAL A 124 -10.28 8.33 -2.79
CA VAL A 124 -10.23 6.94 -2.31
C VAL A 124 -8.78 6.51 -2.18
N ALA A 125 -8.45 5.82 -1.09
CA ALA A 125 -7.11 5.31 -0.88
C ALA A 125 -7.11 3.79 -0.68
N GLY A 126 -5.98 3.17 -1.01
CA GLY A 126 -5.77 1.74 -0.81
C GLY A 126 -4.50 1.26 -1.49
N GLY A 127 -4.06 0.08 -1.11
CA GLY A 127 -2.87 -0.55 -1.65
C GLY A 127 -2.81 -2.01 -1.22
N ASN A 128 -1.61 -2.49 -0.93
CA ASN A 128 -1.43 -3.79 -0.31
C ASN A 128 -1.63 -3.71 1.21
N ILE A 129 -0.92 -2.76 1.85
CA ILE A 129 -0.98 -2.48 3.28
C ILE A 129 -0.62 -0.99 3.53
N PRO A 130 -1.52 -0.18 4.04
CA PRO A 130 -2.98 -0.35 4.16
C PRO A 130 -3.67 -0.73 2.85
N GLY A 131 -4.68 -1.60 2.93
CA GLY A 131 -5.46 -2.05 1.79
C GLY A 131 -5.74 -3.55 1.79
N LEU A 132 -5.30 -4.26 0.73
CA LEU A 132 -5.69 -5.67 0.46
C LEU A 132 -5.71 -6.54 1.71
N ILE A 133 -4.59 -6.61 2.45
CA ILE A 133 -4.46 -7.56 3.56
C ILE A 133 -4.92 -6.99 4.90
N SER A 134 -4.77 -5.67 5.10
CA SER A 134 -5.02 -5.06 6.40
C SER A 134 -6.49 -4.66 6.62
N ASP A 135 -7.27 -4.52 5.55
CA ASP A 135 -8.68 -4.10 5.66
C ASP A 135 -9.61 -4.74 4.62
N VAL A 136 -9.27 -4.73 3.31
CA VAL A 136 -10.17 -5.20 2.25
C VAL A 136 -10.51 -6.69 2.41
N LEU A 137 -9.50 -7.55 2.53
CA LEU A 137 -9.71 -8.99 2.66
C LEU A 137 -10.31 -9.37 4.03
N PRO A 138 -9.87 -8.77 5.16
CA PRO A 138 -10.57 -8.89 6.44
C PRO A 138 -12.05 -8.55 6.37
N LEU A 139 -12.42 -7.40 5.81
CA LEU A 139 -13.81 -6.96 5.66
C LEU A 139 -14.60 -7.90 4.75
N PHE A 140 -14.02 -8.32 3.62
CA PHE A 140 -14.66 -9.29 2.73
C PHE A 140 -14.95 -10.62 3.45
N CYS A 141 -13.95 -11.19 4.13
CA CYS A 141 -14.09 -12.46 4.85
C CYS A 141 -15.08 -12.34 6.02
N SER A 142 -15.14 -11.20 6.71
CA SER A 142 -16.05 -10.98 7.84
C SER A 142 -17.52 -11.09 7.44
N GLY A 143 -17.86 -10.77 6.18
CA GLY A 143 -19.22 -10.89 5.67
C GLY A 143 -19.76 -12.32 5.59
N TYR A 144 -18.92 -13.32 5.82
CA TYR A 144 -19.30 -14.74 5.85
C TYR A 144 -19.26 -15.35 7.25
N SER A 145 -19.18 -14.52 8.31
CA SER A 145 -19.12 -14.93 9.70
C SER A 145 -20.01 -14.04 10.57
N SER A 146 -20.61 -14.61 11.61
CA SER A 146 -21.30 -13.88 12.68
C SER A 146 -20.55 -14.02 14.01
N ASP A 147 -20.98 -13.28 15.03
CA ASP A 147 -20.38 -13.36 16.39
C ASP A 147 -18.85 -13.26 16.36
N ILE A 148 -18.35 -12.31 15.55
CA ILE A 148 -16.91 -12.13 15.34
C ILE A 148 -16.29 -11.63 16.64
N ARG A 149 -15.26 -12.34 17.11
CA ARG A 149 -14.49 -12.01 18.31
C ARG A 149 -13.14 -11.42 17.97
N MET A 150 -12.53 -11.87 16.85
CA MET A 150 -11.19 -11.47 16.47
C MET A 150 -11.00 -11.54 14.95
N VAL A 151 -10.34 -10.55 14.40
CA VAL A 151 -9.88 -10.51 13.02
C VAL A 151 -8.35 -10.52 13.04
N ARG A 152 -7.73 -11.52 12.41
CA ARG A 152 -6.27 -11.59 12.28
C ARG A 152 -5.87 -11.48 10.83
N ALA A 153 -4.96 -10.57 10.55
CA ALA A 153 -4.33 -10.43 9.25
C ALA A 153 -2.82 -10.69 9.38
N TRP A 154 -2.25 -11.30 8.37
CA TRP A 154 -0.83 -11.61 8.35
C TRP A 154 -0.29 -11.46 6.94
N GLN A 155 0.88 -10.81 6.81
CA GLN A 155 1.61 -10.76 5.55
C GLN A 155 3.09 -11.06 5.75
N ARG A 156 3.70 -11.67 4.73
CA ARG A 156 5.14 -11.75 4.55
C ARG A 156 5.52 -11.10 3.23
N ASN A 157 6.41 -10.12 3.30
CA ASN A 157 7.08 -9.55 2.15
C ASN A 157 8.50 -10.10 2.05
N TYR A 158 8.82 -10.69 0.93
CA TYR A 158 10.17 -11.09 0.59
C TYR A 158 10.87 -9.94 -0.13
N ILE A 159 11.84 -9.32 0.52
CA ILE A 159 12.42 -8.03 0.13
C ILE A 159 13.92 -8.05 -0.18
N PRO A 160 14.57 -9.17 -0.61
CA PRO A 160 16.01 -9.17 -0.85
C PRO A 160 16.44 -8.21 -1.98
N HIS A 161 15.51 -7.86 -2.87
CA HIS A 161 15.75 -7.00 -4.04
C HIS A 161 15.47 -5.51 -3.78
N TYR A 162 15.23 -5.12 -2.53
CA TYR A 162 15.03 -3.71 -2.19
C TYR A 162 16.31 -2.91 -2.50
N PRO A 163 16.21 -1.79 -3.25
CA PRO A 163 17.42 -1.11 -3.77
C PRO A 163 18.16 -0.27 -2.72
N SER A 164 17.54 0.04 -1.58
CA SER A 164 18.08 0.95 -0.58
C SER A 164 18.70 0.19 0.60
N ALA A 165 20.03 0.16 0.69
CA ALA A 165 20.74 -0.36 1.85
C ALA A 165 20.39 0.38 3.15
N VAL A 166 20.11 1.70 3.07
CA VAL A 166 19.70 2.52 4.21
C VAL A 166 18.33 2.07 4.74
N GLN A 167 17.35 1.92 3.85
CA GLN A 167 16.02 1.45 4.27
C GLN A 167 16.10 0.05 4.91
N MET A 168 16.83 -0.86 4.27
CA MET A 168 16.99 -2.22 4.77
C MET A 168 17.75 -2.26 6.10
N GLY A 169 18.91 -1.62 6.18
CA GLY A 169 19.81 -1.71 7.33
C GLY A 169 19.38 -0.83 8.50
N GLN A 170 19.08 0.45 8.25
CA GLN A 170 18.78 1.40 9.32
C GLN A 170 17.31 1.36 9.79
N TYR A 171 16.35 1.27 8.84
CA TYR A 171 14.95 1.29 9.21
C TYR A 171 14.39 -0.11 9.53
N LEU A 172 14.72 -1.12 8.74
CA LEU A 172 14.24 -2.49 8.98
C LEU A 172 15.16 -3.32 9.89
N GLY A 173 16.38 -2.83 10.16
CA GLY A 173 17.34 -3.52 11.01
C GLY A 173 18.01 -4.74 10.36
N ILE A 174 17.89 -4.93 9.05
CA ILE A 174 18.49 -6.05 8.34
C ILE A 174 20.02 -5.94 8.38
N GLY A 175 20.70 -7.04 8.68
CA GLY A 175 22.17 -7.09 8.84
C GLY A 175 22.66 -6.54 10.19
N GLN A 176 21.77 -6.04 11.05
CA GLN A 176 22.15 -5.57 12.38
C GLN A 176 22.23 -6.74 13.39
N PRO A 177 23.02 -6.62 14.47
CA PRO A 177 22.97 -7.57 15.57
C PRO A 177 21.55 -7.75 16.10
N LEU A 178 21.21 -8.96 16.52
CA LEU A 178 19.92 -9.20 17.17
C LEU A 178 19.88 -8.47 18.52
N PRO A 179 18.69 -7.98 18.96
CA PRO A 179 18.55 -7.41 20.30
C PRO A 179 18.89 -8.43 21.39
N ASP A 180 19.60 -7.98 22.43
CA ASP A 180 19.97 -8.83 23.58
C ASP A 180 18.77 -9.14 24.48
N ALA A 181 17.72 -8.31 24.44
CA ALA A 181 16.53 -8.45 25.26
C ALA A 181 15.26 -8.63 24.38
N PRO A 182 14.23 -9.33 24.89
CA PRO A 182 12.92 -9.37 24.26
C PRO A 182 12.34 -7.97 24.06
N PHE A 183 11.43 -7.84 23.10
CA PHE A 183 10.69 -6.59 22.86
C PHE A 183 9.88 -6.20 24.10
N ASP A 184 10.01 -4.95 24.52
CA ASP A 184 9.20 -4.36 25.59
C ASP A 184 8.06 -3.51 24.97
N PRO A 185 6.80 -3.94 25.05
CA PRO A 185 5.66 -3.19 24.50
C PRO A 185 5.38 -1.87 25.23
N ALA A 186 5.99 -1.65 26.41
CA ALA A 186 5.89 -0.37 27.15
C ALA A 186 6.95 0.64 26.71
N ALA A 187 7.98 0.22 25.99
CA ALA A 187 9.00 1.12 25.49
C ALA A 187 8.44 2.03 24.39
N ALA A 188 8.99 3.24 24.28
CA ALA A 188 8.62 4.17 23.21
C ALA A 188 8.96 3.56 21.83
N PRO A 189 8.01 3.54 20.87
CA PRO A 189 8.25 2.96 19.56
C PRO A 189 9.29 3.77 18.77
N ALA A 190 10.12 3.07 18.00
CA ALA A 190 11.07 3.68 17.08
C ALA A 190 10.35 4.45 15.94
N GLU A 191 11.08 5.27 15.19
CA GLU A 191 10.51 6.06 14.10
C GLU A 191 9.80 5.18 13.04
N ILE A 192 10.45 4.09 12.64
CA ILE A 192 9.85 3.14 11.70
C ILE A 192 8.61 2.46 12.27
N ASP A 193 8.59 2.17 13.56
CA ASP A 193 7.44 1.56 14.21
C ASP A 193 6.25 2.54 14.22
N ARG A 194 6.49 3.84 14.49
CA ARG A 194 5.46 4.89 14.40
C ARG A 194 4.91 5.05 13.00
N LEU A 195 5.76 4.93 11.97
CA LEU A 195 5.32 4.99 10.57
C LEU A 195 4.38 3.83 10.24
N TRP A 196 4.74 2.61 10.64
CA TRP A 196 3.85 1.45 10.49
C TRP A 196 2.54 1.62 11.28
N MET A 197 2.64 2.03 12.54
CA MET A 197 1.47 2.28 13.39
C MET A 197 0.51 3.29 12.76
N TRP A 198 1.02 4.37 12.16
CA TRP A 198 0.19 5.38 11.48
C TRP A 198 -0.65 4.79 10.34
N GLY A 199 -0.06 3.96 9.49
CA GLY A 199 -0.80 3.29 8.41
C GLY A 199 -1.76 2.22 8.92
N ILE A 200 -1.28 1.34 9.81
CA ILE A 200 -2.07 0.22 10.34
C ILE A 200 -3.25 0.71 11.19
N ALA A 201 -3.10 1.82 11.93
CA ALA A 201 -4.20 2.41 12.69
C ALA A 201 -5.36 2.82 11.79
N GLN A 202 -5.08 3.32 10.59
CA GLN A 202 -6.13 3.67 9.62
C GLN A 202 -6.85 2.43 9.09
N SER A 203 -6.14 1.34 8.78
CA SER A 203 -6.78 0.07 8.41
C SER A 203 -7.60 -0.52 9.55
N ALA A 204 -7.05 -0.53 10.77
CA ALA A 204 -7.77 -1.04 11.95
C ALA A 204 -9.05 -0.23 12.22
N ALA A 205 -9.00 1.11 12.06
CA ALA A 205 -10.18 1.98 12.20
C ALA A 205 -11.23 1.69 11.12
N LEU A 206 -10.81 1.40 9.88
CA LEU A 206 -11.72 1.02 8.81
C LEU A 206 -12.36 -0.35 9.06
N VAL A 207 -11.60 -1.32 9.57
CA VAL A 207 -12.14 -2.62 9.99
C VAL A 207 -13.11 -2.45 11.16
N ALA A 208 -12.78 -1.61 12.15
CA ALA A 208 -13.67 -1.29 13.26
C ALA A 208 -15.00 -0.70 12.77
N GLN A 209 -14.96 0.27 11.84
CA GLN A 209 -16.16 0.84 11.22
C GLN A 209 -17.00 -0.24 10.53
N GLY A 210 -16.37 -1.12 9.74
CA GLY A 210 -17.07 -2.21 9.04
C GLY A 210 -17.69 -3.24 9.98
N LEU A 211 -17.08 -3.47 11.13
CA LEU A 211 -17.60 -4.36 12.18
C LEU A 211 -18.59 -3.68 13.14
N GLY A 212 -18.81 -2.36 13.02
CA GLY A 212 -19.71 -1.61 13.88
C GLY A 212 -19.19 -1.40 15.31
N VAL A 213 -17.86 -1.38 15.49
CA VAL A 213 -17.21 -1.12 16.79
C VAL A 213 -16.37 0.15 16.74
N VAL A 214 -16.08 0.72 17.92
CA VAL A 214 -15.18 1.87 18.05
C VAL A 214 -13.81 1.37 18.48
N MET A 215 -12.78 1.73 17.72
CA MET A 215 -11.41 1.46 18.11
C MET A 215 -10.93 2.47 19.15
N ASP A 216 -10.48 1.99 20.30
CA ASP A 216 -9.93 2.85 21.36
C ASP A 216 -8.47 3.20 21.06
N GLU A 217 -7.68 2.21 20.68
CA GLU A 217 -6.25 2.35 20.42
C GLU A 217 -5.69 1.24 19.51
N LEU A 218 -4.52 1.50 18.93
CA LEU A 218 -3.66 0.51 18.32
C LEU A 218 -2.32 0.49 19.07
N ARG A 219 -1.84 -0.70 19.43
CA ARG A 219 -0.53 -0.92 20.05
C ARG A 219 0.37 -1.77 19.17
N LEU A 220 1.67 -1.48 19.21
CA LEU A 220 2.68 -2.45 18.80
C LEU A 220 2.86 -3.41 19.99
N THR A 221 2.34 -4.63 19.85
CA THR A 221 2.32 -5.61 20.94
C THR A 221 3.49 -6.57 20.90
N ASN A 222 4.14 -6.72 19.73
CA ASN A 222 5.38 -7.51 19.63
C ASN A 222 6.23 -7.05 18.43
N LYS A 223 7.56 -7.22 18.56
CA LYS A 223 8.55 -7.02 17.51
C LYS A 223 9.66 -8.05 17.66
N GLU A 224 9.90 -8.81 16.61
CA GLU A 224 10.87 -9.90 16.58
C GLU A 224 11.81 -9.76 15.40
N PHE A 225 13.03 -10.24 15.55
CA PHE A 225 14.01 -10.35 14.46
C PHE A 225 14.36 -11.81 14.20
N GLY A 226 14.41 -12.19 12.93
CA GLY A 226 14.79 -13.53 12.51
C GLY A 226 16.25 -13.57 12.07
N PRO A 227 17.08 -14.49 12.58
CA PRO A 227 18.50 -14.55 12.27
C PRO A 227 18.78 -15.07 10.84
N SER A 228 19.82 -14.56 10.22
CA SER A 228 20.35 -15.16 8.99
C SER A 228 21.05 -16.48 9.29
N LYS A 229 20.79 -17.51 8.48
CA LYS A 229 21.43 -18.83 8.58
C LYS A 229 22.79 -18.88 7.88
N ALA A 230 23.11 -17.88 7.04
CA ALA A 230 24.34 -17.81 6.27
C ALA A 230 24.74 -16.36 5.98
N ASP A 231 25.98 -16.13 5.63
CA ASP A 231 26.44 -14.86 5.09
C ASP A 231 25.82 -14.64 3.70
N MET A 232 25.39 -13.41 3.42
CA MET A 232 24.85 -13.03 2.12
C MET A 232 25.07 -11.54 1.82
N ILE A 233 25.05 -11.19 0.53
CA ILE A 233 25.03 -9.80 0.05
C ILE A 233 23.75 -9.63 -0.75
N LEU A 234 22.89 -8.71 -0.31
CA LEU A 234 21.62 -8.43 -0.96
C LEU A 234 21.82 -7.56 -2.22
N GLN A 235 21.21 -7.94 -3.32
CA GLN A 235 21.29 -7.19 -4.57
C GLN A 235 19.91 -6.58 -4.91
N PRO A 236 19.84 -5.35 -5.45
CA PRO A 236 20.96 -4.47 -5.86
C PRO A 236 21.51 -3.56 -4.74
N SER A 237 21.01 -3.64 -3.50
CA SER A 237 21.38 -2.73 -2.42
C SER A 237 22.87 -2.80 -2.01
N GLY A 238 23.54 -3.94 -2.22
CA GLY A 238 24.90 -4.20 -1.73
C GLY A 238 24.98 -4.43 -0.21
N LEU A 239 23.85 -4.52 0.50
CA LEU A 239 23.84 -4.71 1.94
C LEU A 239 24.38 -6.09 2.32
N ALA A 240 25.43 -6.12 3.12
CA ALA A 240 25.96 -7.34 3.72
C ALA A 240 25.13 -7.76 4.94
N VAL A 241 24.75 -9.04 4.99
CA VAL A 241 24.04 -9.66 6.11
C VAL A 241 24.83 -10.86 6.56
N ALA A 242 25.49 -10.76 7.71
CA ALA A 242 26.29 -11.84 8.27
C ALA A 242 25.40 -12.93 8.90
N LYS A 243 25.91 -14.16 8.95
CA LYS A 243 25.26 -15.25 9.68
C LYS A 243 25.05 -14.85 11.15
N GLY A 244 23.82 -15.07 11.65
CA GLY A 244 23.40 -14.72 13.01
C GLY A 244 22.91 -13.29 13.20
N THR A 245 23.09 -12.39 12.22
CA THR A 245 22.48 -11.07 12.24
C THR A 245 21.03 -11.10 11.71
N ALA A 246 20.27 -10.03 11.87
CA ALA A 246 18.88 -9.97 11.45
C ALA A 246 18.74 -10.13 9.93
N ALA A 247 17.96 -11.10 9.49
CA ALA A 247 17.58 -11.34 8.10
C ALA A 247 16.09 -11.02 7.84
N GLY A 248 15.34 -10.72 8.87
CA GLY A 248 13.96 -10.31 8.81
C GLY A 248 13.50 -9.69 10.11
N VAL A 249 12.41 -8.96 10.01
CA VAL A 249 11.73 -8.34 11.15
C VAL A 249 10.23 -8.59 11.05
N ARG A 250 9.60 -8.86 12.19
CA ARG A 250 8.16 -9.08 12.36
C ARG A 250 7.62 -8.09 13.36
N TRP A 251 6.57 -7.39 13.00
CA TRP A 251 5.78 -6.57 13.90
C TRP A 251 4.41 -7.21 14.12
N THR A 252 3.91 -7.13 15.34
CA THR A 252 2.52 -7.47 15.67
C THR A 252 1.84 -6.23 16.21
N PHE A 253 0.80 -5.78 15.50
CA PHE A 253 -0.03 -4.66 15.90
C PHE A 253 -1.39 -5.18 16.33
N THR A 254 -1.88 -4.71 17.48
CA THR A 254 -3.17 -5.13 18.03
C THR A 254 -4.04 -3.90 18.29
N ALA A 255 -5.26 -3.90 17.76
CA ALA A 255 -6.25 -2.87 18.01
C ALA A 255 -7.29 -3.35 19.04
N PHE A 256 -7.76 -2.41 19.86
CA PHE A 256 -8.63 -2.67 21.00
C PHE A 256 -9.94 -1.88 20.88
N THR A 257 -11.02 -2.49 21.37
CA THR A 257 -12.31 -1.86 21.62
C THR A 257 -12.76 -2.20 23.02
N GLN A 258 -13.09 -1.20 23.84
CA GLN A 258 -13.43 -1.35 25.26
C GLN A 258 -12.40 -2.21 26.02
N GLY A 259 -11.11 -1.97 25.73
CA GLY A 259 -9.99 -2.70 26.30
C GLY A 259 -9.82 -4.16 25.84
N THR A 260 -10.69 -4.66 24.94
CA THR A 260 -10.64 -6.02 24.39
C THR A 260 -10.01 -5.99 23.00
N PRO A 261 -9.05 -6.88 22.66
CA PRO A 261 -8.50 -6.95 21.32
C PRO A 261 -9.55 -7.48 20.34
N PHE A 262 -9.69 -6.82 19.18
CA PHE A 262 -10.60 -7.24 18.11
C PHE A 262 -9.91 -7.43 16.77
N TYR A 263 -8.75 -6.80 16.57
CA TYR A 263 -7.98 -6.88 15.33
C TYR A 263 -6.49 -7.03 15.61
N GLU A 264 -5.83 -7.88 14.84
CA GLU A 264 -4.38 -8.08 14.90
C GLU A 264 -3.81 -8.13 13.49
N LEU A 265 -2.71 -7.41 13.28
CA LEU A 265 -1.94 -7.50 12.06
C LEU A 265 -0.50 -7.91 12.36
N VAL A 266 -0.05 -8.99 11.73
CA VAL A 266 1.34 -9.41 11.72
C VAL A 266 1.97 -9.03 10.38
N ASN A 267 3.01 -8.19 10.42
CA ASN A 267 3.75 -7.74 9.24
C ASN A 267 5.19 -8.25 9.29
N GLU A 268 5.55 -9.10 8.35
CA GLU A 268 6.89 -9.66 8.21
C GLU A 268 7.60 -9.08 6.98
N GLN A 269 8.81 -8.55 7.18
CA GLN A 269 9.71 -8.13 6.11
C GLN A 269 10.93 -9.03 6.15
N THR A 270 11.18 -9.82 5.10
CA THR A 270 12.18 -10.88 5.14
C THR A 270 13.09 -10.84 3.92
N THR A 271 14.36 -11.15 4.12
CA THR A 271 15.35 -11.34 3.04
C THR A 271 15.62 -12.82 2.75
N ARG A 272 14.99 -13.71 3.53
CA ARG A 272 15.01 -15.17 3.39
C ARG A 272 13.64 -15.73 3.64
N LEU A 273 13.30 -16.85 3.04
CA LEU A 273 12.03 -17.55 3.26
C LEU A 273 12.12 -18.55 4.43
N ASP A 274 13.35 -18.90 4.87
CA ASP A 274 13.63 -19.92 5.88
C ASP A 274 14.13 -19.34 7.22
N ILE A 275 13.52 -18.28 7.72
CA ILE A 275 14.03 -17.50 8.87
C ILE A 275 14.00 -18.26 10.21
N GLY A 276 13.36 -19.37 10.35
CA GLY A 276 13.48 -20.18 11.57
C GLY A 276 12.18 -20.43 12.34
N PRO A 277 12.26 -21.04 13.52
CA PRO A 277 11.09 -21.50 14.25
C PRO A 277 10.15 -20.35 14.63
N GLY A 278 8.85 -20.63 14.58
CA GLY A 278 7.80 -19.66 14.90
C GLY A 278 7.44 -18.69 13.75
N TRP A 279 8.27 -18.60 12.72
CA TRP A 279 7.94 -17.89 11.49
C TRP A 279 7.37 -18.89 10.48
N ARG A 280 6.36 -18.47 9.73
CA ARG A 280 5.75 -19.37 8.78
C ARG A 280 6.68 -19.61 7.60
N ASP A 281 7.08 -20.88 7.41
CA ASP A 281 7.81 -21.28 6.22
C ASP A 281 6.88 -21.29 5.01
N THR A 282 7.29 -20.61 3.94
CA THR A 282 6.56 -20.60 2.66
C THR A 282 7.55 -20.58 1.51
N GLN A 283 7.20 -21.25 0.43
CA GLN A 283 7.92 -21.19 -0.85
C GLN A 283 7.52 -19.95 -1.67
N GLN A 284 6.48 -19.23 -1.23
CA GLN A 284 5.97 -18.05 -1.93
C GLN A 284 6.69 -16.79 -1.43
N ALA A 285 7.12 -15.94 -2.36
CA ALA A 285 7.77 -14.67 -2.06
C ALA A 285 6.83 -13.72 -1.29
N LEU A 286 5.55 -13.71 -1.65
CA LEU A 286 4.50 -12.97 -0.97
C LEU A 286 3.40 -13.94 -0.54
N ASN A 287 2.96 -13.82 0.68
CA ASN A 287 1.88 -14.62 1.23
C ASN A 287 1.06 -13.78 2.20
N TRP A 288 -0.26 -13.90 2.10
CA TRP A 288 -1.22 -13.22 2.96
C TRP A 288 -2.17 -14.22 3.56
N ARG A 289 -2.54 -14.00 4.81
CA ARG A 289 -3.54 -14.81 5.51
C ARG A 289 -4.45 -13.91 6.33
N VAL A 290 -5.75 -14.22 6.26
CA VAL A 290 -6.75 -13.62 7.13
C VAL A 290 -7.45 -14.75 7.88
N VAL A 291 -7.67 -14.56 9.16
CA VAL A 291 -8.47 -15.45 10.01
C VAL A 291 -9.56 -14.62 10.67
N ILE A 292 -10.80 -15.03 10.52
CA ILE A 292 -11.95 -14.50 11.24
C ILE A 292 -12.34 -15.52 12.30
N GLU A 293 -12.24 -15.14 13.57
CA GLU A 293 -12.72 -15.94 14.68
C GLU A 293 -14.16 -15.57 15.01
N GLY A 294 -15.09 -16.35 14.52
CA GLY A 294 -16.54 -16.10 14.63
C GLY A 294 -17.35 -17.38 14.45
N SER A 295 -18.55 -17.26 13.91
CA SER A 295 -19.47 -18.37 13.64
C SER A 295 -19.96 -18.30 12.18
N PRO A 296 -19.40 -19.14 11.28
CA PRO A 296 -18.22 -20.00 11.45
C PRO A 296 -16.92 -19.20 11.52
N SER A 297 -15.85 -19.81 12.05
CA SER A 297 -14.50 -19.28 11.88
C SER A 297 -14.01 -19.54 10.46
N ILE A 298 -13.32 -18.56 9.86
CA ILE A 298 -12.91 -18.60 8.45
C ILE A 298 -11.41 -18.35 8.35
N GLN A 299 -10.72 -19.08 7.48
CA GLN A 299 -9.36 -18.78 7.06
C GLN A 299 -9.30 -18.60 5.55
N CYS A 300 -8.66 -17.53 5.12
CA CYS A 300 -8.35 -17.27 3.72
C CYS A 300 -6.83 -17.08 3.57
N GLU A 301 -6.23 -17.73 2.58
CA GLU A 301 -4.84 -17.54 2.19
C GLU A 301 -4.77 -17.10 0.75
N LEU A 302 -3.97 -16.08 0.49
CA LEU A 302 -3.70 -15.54 -0.83
C LEU A 302 -2.20 -15.49 -1.04
N GLY A 303 -1.71 -16.07 -2.14
CA GLY A 303 -0.31 -16.02 -2.53
C GLY A 303 -0.17 -15.51 -3.95
N LEU A 304 0.94 -14.84 -4.26
CA LEU A 304 1.35 -14.58 -5.62
C LEU A 304 2.07 -15.81 -6.17
N LEU A 305 1.66 -16.25 -7.35
CA LEU A 305 2.41 -17.24 -8.12
C LEU A 305 3.57 -16.50 -8.78
N ALA A 306 4.70 -16.45 -8.09
CA ALA A 306 5.88 -15.75 -8.56
C ALA A 306 6.65 -16.65 -9.54
N GLU A 307 6.95 -16.13 -10.73
CA GLU A 307 8.04 -16.66 -11.55
C GLU A 307 9.38 -16.16 -10.98
N ALA A 308 10.41 -16.99 -10.99
CA ALA A 308 11.69 -16.70 -10.31
C ALA A 308 12.35 -15.39 -10.77
N ASP A 309 12.11 -14.99 -12.01
CA ASP A 309 12.70 -13.79 -12.66
C ASP A 309 11.71 -12.64 -12.85
N ALA A 310 10.52 -12.71 -12.24
CA ALA A 310 9.52 -11.67 -12.46
C ALA A 310 9.92 -10.35 -11.76
N PRO A 311 9.63 -9.20 -12.42
CA PRO A 311 9.88 -7.89 -11.84
C PRO A 311 9.02 -7.68 -10.56
N ASP A 312 9.30 -6.61 -9.84
CA ASP A 312 8.66 -6.22 -8.58
C ASP A 312 7.13 -6.49 -8.55
N HIS A 313 6.75 -7.68 -8.11
CA HIS A 313 5.36 -8.12 -8.03
C HIS A 313 4.51 -7.24 -7.12
N VAL A 314 5.12 -6.61 -6.11
CA VAL A 314 4.42 -5.68 -5.22
C VAL A 314 4.03 -4.41 -5.98
N ALA A 315 4.95 -3.88 -6.79
CA ALA A 315 4.65 -2.74 -7.64
C ALA A 315 3.57 -3.07 -8.66
N ALA A 316 3.65 -4.24 -9.30
CA ALA A 316 2.65 -4.70 -10.26
C ALA A 316 1.25 -4.89 -9.63
N LEU A 317 1.18 -5.49 -8.43
CA LEU A 317 -0.07 -5.67 -7.68
C LEU A 317 -0.70 -4.32 -7.32
N ASN A 318 0.08 -3.38 -6.79
CA ASN A 318 -0.42 -2.06 -6.44
C ASN A 318 -0.83 -1.23 -7.67
N ALA A 319 -0.09 -1.33 -8.77
CA ALA A 319 -0.44 -0.68 -10.03
C ALA A 319 -1.74 -1.25 -10.62
N ALA A 320 -1.90 -2.58 -10.64
CA ALA A 320 -3.13 -3.23 -11.08
C ALA A 320 -4.33 -2.86 -10.19
N ARG A 321 -4.13 -2.78 -8.87
CA ARG A 321 -5.15 -2.29 -7.94
C ARG A 321 -5.57 -0.88 -8.30
N ALA A 322 -4.63 0.04 -8.48
CA ALA A 322 -4.89 1.41 -8.87
C ALA A 322 -5.66 1.44 -10.20
N LEU A 323 -5.13 0.83 -11.27
CA LEU A 323 -5.75 0.81 -12.60
C LEU A 323 -7.22 0.37 -12.55
N ASN A 324 -7.49 -0.76 -11.90
CA ASN A 324 -8.83 -1.33 -11.83
C ASN A 324 -9.78 -0.50 -10.95
N PHE A 325 -9.24 0.34 -10.07
CA PHE A 325 -10.05 1.18 -9.19
C PHE A 325 -10.39 2.55 -9.82
N LEU A 326 -9.57 3.08 -10.74
CA LEU A 326 -9.77 4.41 -11.34
C LEU A 326 -11.20 4.64 -11.88
N PRO A 327 -11.85 3.69 -12.60
CA PRO A 327 -13.20 3.89 -13.08
C PRO A 327 -14.25 4.00 -11.96
N ARG A 328 -14.01 3.30 -10.84
CA ARG A 328 -14.91 3.34 -9.68
C ARG A 328 -14.80 4.66 -8.94
N ILE A 329 -13.60 5.21 -8.86
CA ILE A 329 -13.31 6.48 -8.19
C ILE A 329 -13.86 7.64 -9.00
N ALA A 330 -13.66 7.63 -10.32
CA ALA A 330 -14.21 8.66 -11.21
C ALA A 330 -15.75 8.71 -11.16
N ALA A 331 -16.42 7.59 -10.85
CA ALA A 331 -17.88 7.50 -10.72
C ALA A 331 -18.39 7.62 -9.28
N ALA A 332 -17.51 7.77 -8.29
CA ALA A 332 -17.89 7.84 -6.88
C ALA A 332 -18.51 9.21 -6.53
N ALA A 333 -19.35 9.22 -5.52
CA ALA A 333 -19.88 10.45 -4.98
C ALA A 333 -18.75 11.33 -4.40
N PRO A 334 -18.87 12.68 -4.50
CA PRO A 334 -17.86 13.59 -3.99
C PRO A 334 -17.55 13.41 -2.51
N GLY A 335 -16.32 13.70 -2.10
CA GLY A 335 -15.81 13.54 -0.75
C GLY A 335 -14.84 12.40 -0.60
N TRP A 336 -14.30 12.21 0.61
CA TRP A 336 -13.56 11.00 0.94
C TRP A 336 -14.49 9.79 0.97
N ARG A 337 -14.05 8.70 0.38
CA ARG A 337 -14.77 7.42 0.31
C ARG A 337 -13.82 6.29 0.69
N SER A 338 -14.33 5.34 1.43
CA SER A 338 -13.62 4.12 1.79
C SER A 338 -13.98 2.96 0.87
N VAL A 339 -13.35 1.82 1.08
CA VAL A 339 -13.73 0.56 0.41
C VAL A 339 -15.10 0.04 0.85
N LEU A 340 -15.69 0.60 1.89
CA LEU A 340 -17.07 0.32 2.31
C LEU A 340 -18.10 1.10 1.48
N ASP A 341 -17.70 2.21 0.87
CA ASP A 341 -18.58 3.11 0.12
C ASP A 341 -18.53 2.86 -1.39
N VAL A 342 -17.40 2.34 -1.89
CA VAL A 342 -17.14 2.17 -3.33
C VAL A 342 -17.12 0.68 -3.67
N PRO A 343 -17.84 0.25 -4.73
CA PRO A 343 -17.81 -1.16 -5.14
C PRO A 343 -16.39 -1.67 -5.39
N ALA A 344 -16.12 -2.91 -5.00
CA ALA A 344 -14.81 -3.53 -5.20
C ALA A 344 -14.38 -3.45 -6.67
N PRO A 345 -13.12 -3.09 -6.96
CA PRO A 345 -12.62 -3.09 -8.33
C PRO A 345 -12.55 -4.51 -8.88
N VAL A 346 -12.80 -4.62 -10.18
CA VAL A 346 -12.74 -5.89 -10.91
C VAL A 346 -11.75 -5.72 -12.06
N GLY A 347 -10.86 -6.69 -12.23
CA GLY A 347 -9.93 -6.73 -13.35
C GLY A 347 -10.64 -6.94 -14.69
N SER A 348 -10.01 -6.51 -15.76
CA SER A 348 -10.50 -6.73 -17.13
C SER A 348 -9.82 -7.93 -17.78
N LEU A 349 -10.62 -8.73 -18.52
CA LEU A 349 -10.06 -9.81 -19.31
C LEU A 349 -9.28 -9.25 -20.50
N ARG A 350 -8.03 -9.68 -20.69
CA ARG A 350 -7.26 -9.36 -21.90
C ARG A 350 -7.89 -10.07 -23.09
N ARG A 351 -8.34 -9.30 -24.10
CA ARG A 351 -8.80 -9.88 -25.35
C ARG A 351 -7.58 -10.26 -26.21
N ALA A 352 -7.60 -11.43 -26.81
CA ALA A 352 -6.59 -11.83 -27.79
C ALA A 352 -6.65 -10.86 -28.97
N GLY A 353 -5.53 -10.17 -29.29
CA GLY A 353 -5.44 -9.25 -30.41
C GLY A 353 -5.62 -7.76 -30.09
N ALA A 354 -5.58 -7.36 -28.82
CA ALA A 354 -5.47 -5.96 -28.41
C ALA A 354 -4.04 -5.62 -27.99
#